data_f790ce6ecbc507780888219995cf054b
#
_entry.id   f790ce6ecbc507780888219995cf054b
#
_cell.length_a   1.000
_cell.length_b   1.000
_cell.length_c   1.000
_cell.angle_alpha   90.00
_cell.angle_beta   90.00
_cell.angle_gamma   90.00
#
_symmetry.space_group_name_H-M   'P 1'
#
loop_
_entity.id
_entity.type
_entity.pdbx_description
1 polymer ?
#
loop_
_entity_poly.entity_id
_entity_poly.type
_entity_poly.pdbx_seq_one_letter_code
_entity_poly.pdbx_strand_id
1 'polypeptide(L)'
;YCIEETHLDGIWPQQYAKAILPYSLFDEALLLGKQKGRRHQRGLLELDPPPAFDLVIVDEAHYIRNTDTWAYRTVRYFCDNAEAVVLLSATPVQLGSNDLFTLLHLLRPDILPARQEFEQMAEPNPYINTAIEIARKASLNWRQEVRTALEQALDTPWGRSVLRVNPRVKKAYE
;
A
#
# COMPACT_ATOMS: atom_id res chain seq x y z
N TYR A 1 16.33 10.46 -20.50
CA TYR A 1 16.94 11.79 -20.21
C TYR A 1 17.05 12.00 -18.69
N CYS A 2 15.96 12.10 -17.90
CA CYS A 2 16.02 12.37 -16.46
C CYS A 2 16.91 11.37 -15.70
N ILE A 3 16.74 10.08 -15.90
CA ILE A 3 17.55 9.02 -15.28
C ILE A 3 19.00 9.07 -15.73
N GLU A 4 19.25 9.34 -17.02
CA GLU A 4 20.61 9.43 -17.57
C GLU A 4 21.36 10.61 -16.97
N GLU A 5 20.72 11.77 -16.84
CA GLU A 5 21.30 12.96 -16.19
C GLU A 5 21.55 12.69 -14.70
N THR A 6 20.61 12.06 -14.01
CA THR A 6 20.78 11.65 -12.60
C THR A 6 22.00 10.77 -12.41
N HIS A 7 22.22 9.80 -13.30
CA HIS A 7 23.40 8.92 -13.27
C HIS A 7 24.72 9.67 -13.53
N LEU A 8 24.69 10.72 -14.33
CA LEU A 8 25.88 11.50 -14.67
C LEU A 8 26.25 12.51 -13.59
N ASP A 9 25.28 13.28 -13.15
CA ASP A 9 25.48 14.41 -12.26
C ASP A 9 25.38 14.06 -10.77
N GLY A 10 24.73 12.93 -10.47
CA GLY A 10 24.53 12.46 -9.09
C GLY A 10 23.55 13.31 -8.28
N ILE A 11 22.69 14.06 -8.98
CA ILE A 11 21.57 14.82 -8.43
C ILE A 11 20.37 14.64 -9.33
N TRP A 12 19.17 14.72 -8.75
CA TRP A 12 17.94 14.71 -9.54
C TRP A 12 17.82 16.04 -10.30
N PRO A 13 17.67 16.02 -11.64
CA PRO A 13 17.63 17.25 -12.41
C PRO A 13 16.38 18.08 -12.11
N GLN A 14 16.54 19.29 -11.60
CA GLN A 14 15.42 20.18 -11.20
C GLN A 14 14.53 20.61 -12.38
N GLN A 15 15.05 20.60 -13.60
CA GLN A 15 14.28 20.89 -14.81
C GLN A 15 13.15 19.87 -15.06
N TYR A 16 13.23 18.68 -14.48
CA TYR A 16 12.19 17.67 -14.55
C TYR A 16 11.25 17.72 -13.34
N ALA A 17 10.64 18.89 -13.11
CA ALA A 17 9.61 19.05 -12.08
C ALA A 17 8.43 18.07 -12.23
N LYS A 18 8.21 17.56 -13.46
CA LYS A 18 7.25 16.49 -13.77
C LYS A 18 7.94 15.43 -14.62
N ALA A 19 7.99 14.20 -14.12
CA ALA A 19 8.59 13.07 -14.81
C ALA A 19 7.63 11.87 -14.82
N ILE A 20 7.62 11.14 -15.92
CA ILE A 20 6.91 9.85 -16.05
C ILE A 20 7.98 8.78 -16.22
N LEU A 21 7.99 7.81 -15.32
CA LEU A 21 8.97 6.73 -15.27
C LEU A 21 8.26 5.40 -15.46
N PRO A 22 8.52 4.64 -16.53
CA PRO A 22 7.96 3.31 -16.69
C PRO A 22 8.67 2.29 -15.76
N TYR A 23 7.94 1.30 -15.28
CA TYR A 23 8.47 0.24 -14.41
C TYR A 23 9.64 -0.54 -15.03
N SER A 24 9.72 -0.60 -16.35
CA SER A 24 10.84 -1.26 -17.07
C SER A 24 12.22 -0.64 -16.81
N LEU A 25 12.26 0.56 -16.25
CA LEU A 25 13.50 1.23 -15.84
C LEU A 25 13.92 0.89 -14.41
N PHE A 26 13.06 0.23 -13.62
CA PHE A 26 13.29 -0.01 -12.20
C PHE A 26 14.08 -1.30 -12.00
N ASP A 27 15.37 -1.19 -12.17
CA ASP A 27 16.36 -2.25 -11.99
C ASP A 27 17.33 -1.94 -10.84
N GLU A 28 18.23 -2.87 -10.57
CA GLU A 28 19.28 -2.71 -9.55
C GLU A 28 20.17 -1.51 -9.83
N ALA A 29 20.51 -1.29 -11.09
CA ALA A 29 21.43 -0.24 -11.51
C ALA A 29 20.84 1.16 -11.28
N LEU A 30 19.51 1.31 -11.47
CA LEU A 30 18.83 2.56 -11.16
C LEU A 30 18.89 2.88 -9.66
N LEU A 31 18.65 1.88 -8.81
CA LEU A 31 18.55 2.10 -7.37
C LEU A 31 19.92 2.19 -6.69
N LEU A 32 20.82 1.25 -7.00
CA LEU A 32 22.12 1.11 -6.33
C LEU A 32 23.30 1.71 -7.12
N GLY A 33 23.07 2.11 -8.38
CA GLY A 33 24.14 2.48 -9.27
C GLY A 33 24.87 1.27 -9.87
N LYS A 34 25.77 1.55 -10.80
CA LYS A 34 26.60 0.51 -11.41
C LYS A 34 27.93 1.03 -11.92
N GLN A 35 28.93 0.15 -11.95
CA GLN A 35 30.20 0.41 -12.59
C GLN A 35 30.07 0.22 -14.10
N LYS A 36 30.37 1.28 -14.89
CA LYS A 36 30.43 1.24 -16.34
C LYS A 36 31.86 1.57 -16.82
N GLY A 37 32.66 0.56 -17.02
CA GLY A 37 34.08 0.74 -17.31
C GLY A 37 34.82 1.41 -16.14
N ARG A 38 35.44 2.57 -16.39
CA ARG A 38 36.14 3.37 -15.36
C ARG A 38 35.24 4.38 -14.66
N ARG A 39 33.97 4.54 -15.07
CA ARG A 39 33.04 5.51 -14.49
C ARG A 39 32.02 4.76 -13.63
N HIS A 40 31.76 5.30 -12.46
CA HIS A 40 30.65 4.87 -11.62
C HIS A 40 29.40 5.69 -12.00
N GLN A 41 28.31 5.00 -12.34
CA GLN A 41 26.99 5.58 -12.54
C GLN A 41 26.25 5.51 -11.20
N ARG A 42 25.94 6.66 -10.60
CA ARG A 42 25.28 6.75 -9.30
C ARG A 42 23.84 6.28 -9.39
N GLY A 43 23.42 5.50 -8.38
CA GLY A 43 22.03 5.12 -8.18
C GLY A 43 21.26 6.15 -7.38
N LEU A 44 19.94 5.95 -7.30
CA LEU A 44 19.05 6.83 -6.55
C LEU A 44 19.42 6.93 -5.06
N LEU A 45 19.89 5.84 -4.46
CA LEU A 45 20.31 5.81 -3.05
C LEU A 45 21.61 6.56 -2.77
N GLU A 46 22.36 6.88 -3.82
CA GLU A 46 23.63 7.61 -3.72
C GLU A 46 23.46 9.12 -3.97
N LEU A 47 22.22 9.58 -4.17
CA LEU A 47 21.95 11.00 -4.38
C LEU A 47 22.01 11.77 -3.05
N ASP A 48 22.74 12.90 -3.06
CA ASP A 48 22.84 13.78 -1.91
C ASP A 48 22.77 15.26 -2.40
N PRO A 49 21.71 15.99 -2.03
CA PRO A 49 20.56 15.55 -1.25
C PRO A 49 19.66 14.58 -2.04
N PRO A 50 18.86 13.74 -1.36
CA PRO A 50 17.84 12.93 -2.03
C PRO A 50 16.80 13.85 -2.69
N PRO A 51 16.19 13.44 -3.82
CA PRO A 51 15.16 14.24 -4.47
C PRO A 51 13.92 14.34 -3.58
N ALA A 52 13.31 15.52 -3.52
CA ALA A 52 12.02 15.73 -2.87
C ALA A 52 10.93 15.93 -3.92
N PHE A 53 9.78 15.29 -3.71
CA PHE A 53 8.63 15.38 -4.61
C PHE A 53 7.38 15.86 -3.84
N ASP A 54 6.61 16.77 -4.44
CA ASP A 54 5.32 17.18 -3.87
C ASP A 54 4.30 16.03 -3.97
N LEU A 55 4.35 15.26 -5.06
CA LEU A 55 3.41 14.19 -5.34
C LEU A 55 4.05 13.06 -6.15
N VAL A 56 3.87 11.84 -5.68
CA VAL A 56 4.16 10.61 -6.44
C VAL A 56 2.85 9.89 -6.74
N ILE A 57 2.61 9.60 -8.01
CA ILE A 57 1.46 8.81 -8.47
C ILE A 57 2.01 7.50 -9.03
N VAL A 58 1.55 6.40 -8.46
CA VAL A 58 1.91 5.05 -8.88
C VAL A 58 0.70 4.43 -9.59
N ASP A 59 0.75 4.38 -10.91
CA ASP A 59 -0.30 3.75 -11.71
C ASP A 59 -0.08 2.23 -11.76
N GLU A 60 -1.18 1.48 -11.86
CA GLU A 60 -1.16 0.01 -11.86
C GLU A 60 -0.36 -0.57 -10.67
N ALA A 61 -0.62 -0.05 -9.47
CA ALA A 61 0.12 -0.37 -8.25
C ALA A 61 0.20 -1.89 -7.93
N HIS A 62 -0.63 -2.72 -8.56
CA HIS A 62 -0.55 -4.17 -8.42
C HIS A 62 0.79 -4.76 -8.92
N TYR A 63 1.55 -4.04 -9.76
CA TYR A 63 2.90 -4.46 -10.16
C TYR A 63 3.94 -4.43 -9.03
N ILE A 64 3.71 -3.63 -7.99
CA ILE A 64 4.64 -3.47 -6.85
C ILE A 64 4.21 -4.25 -5.60
N ARG A 65 3.35 -5.25 -5.73
CA ARG A 65 2.89 -6.09 -4.61
C ARG A 65 3.96 -7.00 -4.00
N ASN A 66 5.05 -7.28 -4.74
CA ASN A 66 6.14 -8.11 -4.26
C ASN A 66 7.31 -7.24 -3.80
N THR A 67 7.58 -7.26 -2.49
CA THR A 67 8.63 -6.45 -1.83
C THR A 67 10.05 -6.82 -2.25
N ASP A 68 10.27 -8.02 -2.82
CA ASP A 68 11.59 -8.49 -3.23
C ASP A 68 12.02 -7.95 -4.59
N THR A 69 11.12 -7.27 -5.32
CA THR A 69 11.40 -6.73 -6.65
C THR A 69 12.08 -5.37 -6.58
N TRP A 70 12.91 -5.09 -7.59
CA TRP A 70 13.51 -3.77 -7.78
C TRP A 70 12.44 -2.70 -8.04
N ALA A 71 11.34 -3.06 -8.71
CA ALA A 71 10.21 -2.16 -8.92
C ALA A 71 9.63 -1.66 -7.59
N TYR A 72 9.36 -2.57 -6.64
CA TYR A 72 8.87 -2.18 -5.31
C TYR A 72 9.87 -1.28 -4.58
N ARG A 73 11.15 -1.68 -4.53
CA ARG A 73 12.20 -0.93 -3.82
C ARG A 73 12.37 0.47 -4.38
N THR A 74 12.33 0.61 -5.70
CA THR A 74 12.45 1.91 -6.38
C THR A 74 11.21 2.78 -6.12
N VAL A 75 10.00 2.22 -6.24
CA VAL A 75 8.77 2.96 -5.92
C VAL A 75 8.77 3.40 -4.45
N ARG A 76 9.16 2.51 -3.53
CA ARG A 76 9.29 2.86 -2.11
C ARG A 76 10.22 4.04 -1.90
N TYR A 77 11.38 4.05 -2.56
CA TYR A 77 12.31 5.18 -2.49
C TYR A 77 11.64 6.49 -2.91
N PHE A 78 10.89 6.50 -4.02
CA PHE A 78 10.15 7.69 -4.44
C PHE A 78 9.05 8.09 -3.45
N CYS A 79 8.31 7.13 -2.91
CA CYS A 79 7.27 7.38 -1.91
C CYS A 79 7.84 7.94 -0.60
N ASP A 80 8.98 7.42 -0.13
CA ASP A 80 9.64 7.87 1.09
C ASP A 80 10.19 9.31 0.97
N ASN A 81 10.38 9.81 -0.26
CA ASN A 81 10.84 11.16 -0.56
C ASN A 81 9.74 12.08 -1.14
N ALA A 82 8.46 11.74 -0.93
CA ALA A 82 7.31 12.50 -1.41
C ALA A 82 6.46 13.06 -0.27
N GLU A 83 5.91 14.27 -0.45
CA GLU A 83 4.96 14.85 0.50
C GLU A 83 3.59 14.15 0.43
N ALA A 84 3.19 13.71 -0.77
CA ALA A 84 1.96 12.99 -0.99
C ALA A 84 2.16 11.82 -1.96
N VAL A 85 1.43 10.71 -1.71
CA VAL A 85 1.46 9.51 -2.56
C VAL A 85 0.04 9.08 -2.93
N VAL A 86 -0.15 8.77 -4.21
CA VAL A 86 -1.40 8.21 -4.74
C VAL A 86 -1.08 6.89 -5.44
N LEU A 87 -1.72 5.80 -5.00
CA LEU A 87 -1.67 4.52 -5.68
C LEU A 87 -2.96 4.30 -6.47
N LEU A 88 -2.83 4.01 -7.76
CA LEU A 88 -3.94 3.68 -8.64
C LEU A 88 -3.88 2.19 -8.99
N SER A 89 -5.00 1.49 -8.88
CA SER A 89 -5.11 0.08 -9.25
C SER A 89 -6.51 -0.24 -9.72
N ALA A 90 -6.63 -0.94 -10.85
CA ALA A 90 -7.92 -1.40 -11.36
C ALA A 90 -8.53 -2.55 -10.53
N THR A 91 -7.72 -3.27 -9.77
CA THR A 91 -8.14 -4.51 -9.08
C THR A 91 -7.74 -4.58 -7.60
N PRO A 92 -7.94 -3.51 -6.80
CA PRO A 92 -7.50 -3.51 -5.40
C PRO A 92 -8.20 -4.58 -4.54
N VAL A 93 -9.43 -4.97 -4.91
CA VAL A 93 -10.24 -5.97 -4.17
C VAL A 93 -9.87 -7.41 -4.53
N GLN A 94 -9.25 -7.63 -5.68
CA GLN A 94 -8.79 -8.97 -6.12
C GLN A 94 -7.40 -9.32 -5.60
N LEU A 95 -6.72 -8.34 -5.01
CA LEU A 95 -5.45 -8.57 -4.33
C LEU A 95 -5.71 -9.44 -3.09
N GLY A 96 -4.89 -10.45 -2.87
CA GLY A 96 -4.88 -11.19 -1.61
C GLY A 96 -4.56 -10.26 -0.44
N SER A 97 -4.87 -10.68 0.78
CA SER A 97 -4.61 -9.88 1.99
C SER A 97 -3.14 -9.40 2.09
N ASN A 98 -2.22 -10.20 1.58
CA ASN A 98 -0.79 -9.89 1.53
C ASN A 98 -0.45 -8.73 0.61
N ASP A 99 -1.01 -8.76 -0.59
CA ASP A 99 -0.78 -7.74 -1.62
C ASP A 99 -1.37 -6.40 -1.17
N LEU A 100 -2.58 -6.45 -0.58
CA LEU A 100 -3.22 -5.27 -0.03
C LEU A 100 -2.41 -4.69 1.14
N PHE A 101 -1.94 -5.52 2.06
CA PHE A 101 -1.06 -5.08 3.13
C PHE A 101 0.17 -4.36 2.59
N THR A 102 0.86 -4.94 1.58
CA THR A 102 2.06 -4.35 0.99
C THR A 102 1.79 -2.93 0.46
N LEU A 103 0.68 -2.72 -0.25
CA LEU A 103 0.30 -1.42 -0.79
C LEU A 103 -0.08 -0.42 0.31
N LEU A 104 -0.85 -0.86 1.31
CA LEU A 104 -1.25 0.01 2.42
C LEU A 104 -0.06 0.38 3.32
N HIS A 105 0.85 -0.57 3.57
CA HIS A 105 2.08 -0.32 4.31
C HIS A 105 3.00 0.68 3.60
N LEU A 106 3.04 0.66 2.26
CA LEU A 106 3.77 1.66 1.48
C LEU A 106 3.22 3.07 1.67
N LEU A 107 1.87 3.21 1.77
CA LEU A 107 1.21 4.50 1.98
C LEU A 107 1.31 5.00 3.43
N ARG A 108 1.17 4.11 4.41
CA ARG A 108 1.06 4.47 5.82
C ARG A 108 1.77 3.42 6.71
N PRO A 109 3.11 3.39 6.65
CA PRO A 109 3.90 2.48 7.49
C PRO A 109 3.75 2.77 8.99
N ASP A 110 3.36 4.00 9.35
CA ASP A 110 3.09 4.45 10.71
C ASP A 110 1.79 3.88 11.30
N ILE A 111 0.77 3.64 10.45
CA ILE A 111 -0.53 3.09 10.88
C ILE A 111 -0.53 1.55 10.80
N LEU A 112 0.18 0.99 9.84
CA LEU A 112 0.25 -0.45 9.58
C LEU A 112 1.70 -0.94 9.68
N PRO A 113 2.31 -0.92 10.88
CA PRO A 113 3.73 -1.23 11.04
C PRO A 113 4.03 -2.71 10.83
N ALA A 114 3.08 -3.60 11.13
CA ALA A 114 3.25 -5.03 11.04
C ALA A 114 2.08 -5.73 10.33
N ARG A 115 2.42 -6.75 9.55
CA ARG A 115 1.45 -7.60 8.86
C ARG A 115 0.47 -8.27 9.82
N GLN A 116 0.96 -8.74 10.96
CA GLN A 116 0.14 -9.40 11.97
C GLN A 116 -0.98 -8.49 12.49
N GLU A 117 -0.72 -7.20 12.66
CA GLU A 117 -1.74 -6.23 13.07
C GLU A 117 -2.80 -6.06 11.99
N PHE A 118 -2.37 -5.98 10.72
CA PHE A 118 -3.30 -5.90 9.58
C PHE A 118 -4.19 -7.15 9.49
N GLU A 119 -3.64 -8.34 9.67
CA GLU A 119 -4.38 -9.60 9.68
C GLU A 119 -5.43 -9.63 10.80
N GLN A 120 -5.06 -9.17 12.01
CA GLN A 120 -6.00 -9.03 13.13
C GLN A 120 -7.12 -8.02 12.84
N MET A 121 -6.79 -6.89 12.21
CA MET A 121 -7.80 -5.90 11.77
C MET A 121 -8.78 -6.49 10.74
N ALA A 122 -8.33 -7.43 9.92
CA ALA A 122 -9.13 -8.06 8.87
C ALA A 122 -9.97 -9.24 9.37
N GLU A 123 -9.67 -9.84 10.53
CA GLU A 123 -10.37 -10.99 11.08
C GLU A 123 -11.91 -10.85 11.15
N PRO A 124 -12.51 -9.70 11.52
CA PRO A 124 -13.96 -9.54 11.54
C PRO A 124 -14.62 -9.53 10.15
N ASN A 125 -13.86 -9.23 9.07
CA ASN A 125 -14.43 -8.99 7.74
C ASN A 125 -15.26 -10.14 7.16
N PRO A 126 -14.87 -11.44 7.26
CA PRO A 126 -15.69 -12.54 6.78
C PRO A 126 -17.08 -12.56 7.40
N TYR A 127 -17.18 -12.33 8.71
CA TYR A 127 -18.44 -12.32 9.45
C TYR A 127 -19.30 -11.11 9.08
N ILE A 128 -18.69 -9.94 8.91
CA ILE A 128 -19.38 -8.71 8.46
C ILE A 128 -19.92 -8.92 7.04
N ASN A 129 -19.13 -9.48 6.14
CA ASN A 129 -19.56 -9.77 4.77
C ASN A 129 -20.73 -10.77 4.75
N THR A 130 -20.68 -11.82 5.59
CA THR A 130 -21.78 -12.76 5.78
C THR A 130 -23.04 -12.04 6.25
N ALA A 131 -22.95 -11.14 7.24
CA ALA A 131 -24.07 -10.35 7.72
C ALA A 131 -24.67 -9.47 6.60
N ILE A 132 -23.84 -8.85 5.77
CA ILE A 132 -24.27 -8.04 4.63
C ILE A 132 -25.01 -8.90 3.59
N GLU A 133 -24.50 -10.08 3.26
CA GLU A 133 -25.14 -11.00 2.31
C GLU A 133 -26.50 -11.48 2.83
N ILE A 134 -26.59 -11.87 4.10
CA ILE A 134 -27.85 -12.26 4.73
C ILE A 134 -28.87 -11.12 4.67
N ALA A 135 -28.45 -9.91 5.05
CA ALA A 135 -29.32 -8.73 5.01
C ALA A 135 -29.82 -8.41 3.61
N ARG A 136 -28.99 -8.58 2.58
CA ARG A 136 -29.39 -8.38 1.17
C ARG A 136 -30.39 -9.43 0.66
N LYS A 137 -30.29 -10.67 1.13
CA LYS A 137 -31.23 -11.75 0.76
C LYS A 137 -32.58 -11.64 1.47
N ALA A 138 -32.65 -10.97 2.61
CA ALA A 138 -33.83 -10.69 3.41
C ALA A 138 -34.76 -11.91 3.62
N SER A 139 -34.17 -13.09 4.02
CA SER A 139 -34.93 -14.30 4.38
C SER A 139 -35.80 -14.06 5.60
N LEU A 140 -36.75 -14.98 5.90
CA LEU A 140 -37.70 -14.86 7.02
C LEU A 140 -37.00 -14.54 8.38
N ASN A 141 -35.80 -15.09 8.60
CA ASN A 141 -35.04 -14.97 9.85
C ASN A 141 -33.78 -14.10 9.74
N TRP A 142 -33.67 -13.29 8.67
CA TRP A 142 -32.45 -12.56 8.36
C TRP A 142 -31.93 -11.73 9.53
N ARG A 143 -32.78 -11.12 10.33
CA ARG A 143 -32.36 -10.28 11.47
C ARG A 143 -31.58 -11.07 12.52
N GLN A 144 -32.07 -12.28 12.84
CA GLN A 144 -31.40 -13.15 13.81
C GLN A 144 -30.08 -13.67 13.26
N GLU A 145 -30.07 -14.05 11.99
CA GLU A 145 -28.86 -14.53 11.31
C GLU A 145 -27.79 -13.44 11.19
N VAL A 146 -28.19 -12.21 10.83
CA VAL A 146 -27.30 -11.02 10.81
C VAL A 146 -26.71 -10.76 12.20
N ARG A 147 -27.57 -10.82 13.24
CA ARG A 147 -27.12 -10.61 14.62
C ARG A 147 -26.06 -11.64 15.02
N THR A 148 -26.29 -12.89 14.73
CA THR A 148 -25.31 -13.97 15.00
C THR A 148 -23.99 -13.74 14.28
N ALA A 149 -24.02 -13.36 13.01
CA ALA A 149 -22.80 -13.05 12.25
C ALA A 149 -22.04 -11.84 12.82
N LEU A 150 -22.77 -10.78 13.22
CA LEU A 150 -22.15 -9.62 13.86
C LEU A 150 -21.57 -9.96 15.24
N GLU A 151 -22.21 -10.83 16.02
CA GLU A 151 -21.67 -11.32 17.29
C GLU A 151 -20.33 -12.06 17.08
N GLN A 152 -20.23 -12.91 16.04
CA GLN A 152 -18.97 -13.54 15.67
C GLN A 152 -17.87 -12.53 15.30
N ALA A 153 -18.23 -11.48 14.54
CA ALA A 153 -17.27 -10.40 14.23
C ALA A 153 -16.78 -9.69 15.48
N LEU A 154 -17.68 -9.42 16.44
CA LEU A 154 -17.36 -8.76 17.71
C LEU A 154 -16.57 -9.66 18.68
N ASP A 155 -16.58 -10.96 18.49
CA ASP A 155 -15.84 -11.93 19.32
C ASP A 155 -14.40 -12.19 18.84
N THR A 156 -14.03 -11.70 17.67
CA THR A 156 -12.63 -11.70 17.24
C THR A 156 -11.76 -10.85 18.17
N PRO A 157 -10.45 -11.06 18.27
CA PRO A 157 -9.54 -10.23 19.07
C PRO A 157 -9.69 -8.73 18.76
N TRP A 158 -9.69 -8.37 17.47
CA TRP A 158 -9.91 -6.99 17.03
C TRP A 158 -11.35 -6.50 17.31
N GLY A 159 -12.32 -7.38 17.12
CA GLY A 159 -13.72 -7.10 17.44
C GLY A 159 -13.91 -6.70 18.89
N ARG A 160 -13.31 -7.44 19.83
CA ARG A 160 -13.40 -7.16 21.27
C ARG A 160 -12.71 -5.86 21.66
N SER A 161 -11.51 -5.61 21.11
CA SER A 161 -10.67 -4.46 21.54
C SER A 161 -11.08 -3.15 20.86
N VAL A 162 -11.56 -3.20 19.61
CA VAL A 162 -11.82 -2.00 18.80
C VAL A 162 -13.29 -1.85 18.43
N LEU A 163 -13.92 -2.88 17.86
CA LEU A 163 -15.29 -2.73 17.35
C LEU A 163 -16.32 -2.58 18.48
N ARG A 164 -16.23 -3.36 19.55
CA ARG A 164 -17.18 -3.28 20.69
C ARG A 164 -17.16 -1.92 21.40
N VAL A 165 -16.02 -1.23 21.38
CA VAL A 165 -15.90 0.08 22.03
C VAL A 165 -16.28 1.23 21.10
N ASN A 166 -16.41 0.98 19.80
CA ASN A 166 -16.76 2.01 18.83
C ASN A 166 -18.23 2.44 18.97
N PRO A 167 -18.53 3.74 19.22
CA PRO A 167 -19.90 4.22 19.41
C PRO A 167 -20.83 3.95 18.22
N ARG A 168 -20.29 3.99 16.99
CA ARG A 168 -21.08 3.73 15.76
C ARG A 168 -21.51 2.27 15.68
N VAL A 169 -20.63 1.35 16.07
CA VAL A 169 -20.94 -0.09 16.07
C VAL A 169 -21.98 -0.40 17.15
N LYS A 170 -21.83 0.17 18.35
CA LYS A 170 -22.82 0.03 19.43
C LYS A 170 -24.21 0.45 18.95
N LYS A 171 -24.32 1.65 18.34
CA LYS A 171 -25.60 2.17 17.84
C LYS A 171 -26.20 1.31 16.70
N ALA A 172 -25.38 0.67 15.87
CA ALA A 172 -25.85 -0.19 14.79
C ALA A 172 -26.32 -1.56 15.30
N TYR A 173 -25.88 -1.96 16.50
CA TYR A 173 -26.19 -3.26 17.10
C TYR A 173 -27.44 -3.20 18.00
N GLU A 174 -27.79 -2.07 18.55
CA GLU A 174 -29.01 -1.78 19.29
C GLU A 174 -30.24 -1.72 18.37
#